data_7370d6c97f7afb4691fba1d7343678e4
#
_entry.id   7370d6c97f7afb4691fba1d7343678e4
#
_cell.length_a   1.000
_cell.length_b   1.000
_cell.length_c   1.000
_cell.angle_alpha   90.00
_cell.angle_beta   90.00
_cell.angle_gamma   90.00
#
_symmetry.space_group_name_H-M   'P 1'
#
loop_
_entity.id
_entity.type
_entity.pdbx_description
1 polymer ?
#
loop_
_entity_poly.entity_id
_entity_poly.type
_entity_poly.pdbx_seq_one_letter_code
_entity_poly.pdbx_strand_id
1 'polypeptide(L)'
;MKTRVMFYGVDDYAGGVISRRAAERGLAHIAAGQNIARVASVANALSKKSPGLVEPRIFGLGDKSRLAAQLDDVAVLVNCYPRFSDAAEALIEACLSTNTNYLDLLQERHDFEQVFERDSEAIEAGISLIPGLDFNLTAPEIVASRLATMLPSGAELTLAVAPSSLSQDEAAALVEACRGSGKLLKNGELVAAEPGERRLDIDFGKGDVEVYLAPWRYESVLVKRTGPFSTVNSFELLPPLLIRTVIRPGWRRWLFRRGKRLAVLARKIAARGEGPSRRRLRKSRCVIWGEARNAEGQIVRARLETPASHIYTAEAVLLAAQLILDGKVVPGVHLPSAVCGAALVDNIEGTIWRELPDGSEVEAPDINLNAAAS
;
A
#
# COMPACT_ATOMS: atom_id res chain seq x y z
N MET A 1 -25.60 -5.66 17.52
CA MET A 1 -24.78 -5.81 16.31
C MET A 1 -23.66 -4.78 16.39
N LYS A 2 -22.40 -5.16 16.20
CA LYS A 2 -21.26 -4.22 16.18
C LYS A 2 -21.36 -3.37 14.92
N THR A 3 -21.06 -2.07 15.05
CA THR A 3 -21.16 -1.12 13.91
C THR A 3 -19.99 -0.14 13.82
N ARG A 4 -19.09 -0.19 14.81
CA ARG A 4 -18.01 0.80 14.92
C ARG A 4 -16.77 0.39 14.15
N VAL A 5 -16.09 1.36 13.57
CA VAL A 5 -14.77 1.18 12.95
C VAL A 5 -13.70 1.71 13.90
N MET A 6 -12.62 0.96 14.08
CA MET A 6 -11.46 1.37 14.86
C MET A 6 -10.25 1.46 13.96
N PHE A 7 -9.52 2.59 14.00
CA PHE A 7 -8.20 2.73 13.40
C PHE A 7 -7.15 2.64 14.51
N TYR A 8 -6.36 1.57 14.53
CA TYR A 8 -5.28 1.36 15.49
C TYR A 8 -3.94 1.81 14.89
N GLY A 9 -3.20 2.66 15.60
CA GLY A 9 -1.97 3.28 15.09
C GLY A 9 -2.20 4.69 14.51
N VAL A 10 -3.24 5.41 14.97
CA VAL A 10 -3.47 6.81 14.53
C VAL A 10 -2.40 7.78 15.03
N ASP A 11 -1.57 7.36 15.96
CA ASP A 11 -0.39 8.06 16.46
C ASP A 11 0.79 8.05 15.47
N ASP A 12 0.67 7.32 14.35
CA ASP A 12 1.58 7.34 13.22
C ASP A 12 1.01 8.13 12.04
N TYR A 13 1.87 8.45 11.06
CA TYR A 13 1.49 9.32 9.95
C TYR A 13 0.34 8.75 9.10
N ALA A 14 0.45 7.48 8.66
CA ALA A 14 -0.57 6.84 7.81
C ALA A 14 -1.92 6.73 8.53
N GLY A 15 -1.94 6.21 9.76
CA GLY A 15 -3.16 6.11 10.58
C GLY A 15 -3.80 7.47 10.85
N GLY A 16 -2.98 8.51 11.10
CA GLY A 16 -3.45 9.89 11.25
C GLY A 16 -4.08 10.46 9.96
N VAL A 17 -3.59 10.08 8.78
CA VAL A 17 -4.20 10.46 7.48
C VAL A 17 -5.53 9.75 7.29
N ILE A 18 -5.62 8.45 7.57
CA ILE A 18 -6.83 7.63 7.43
C ILE A 18 -7.92 8.14 8.38
N SER A 19 -7.62 8.31 9.67
CA SER A 19 -8.56 8.83 10.67
C SER A 19 -9.10 10.20 10.29
N ARG A 20 -8.25 11.07 9.77
CA ARG A 20 -8.67 12.39 9.26
C ARG A 20 -9.60 12.27 8.07
N ARG A 21 -9.28 11.40 7.11
CA ARG A 21 -10.11 11.23 5.93
C ARG A 21 -11.47 10.64 6.28
N ALA A 22 -11.53 9.72 7.23
CA ALA A 22 -12.75 9.20 7.80
C ALA A 22 -13.62 10.32 8.38
N ALA A 23 -13.05 11.18 9.22
CA ALA A 23 -13.76 12.32 9.78
C ALA A 23 -14.22 13.33 8.73
N GLU A 24 -13.42 13.61 7.68
CA GLU A 24 -13.80 14.46 6.55
C GLU A 24 -14.99 13.88 5.77
N ARG A 25 -15.16 12.56 5.75
CA ARG A 25 -16.32 11.86 5.15
C ARG A 25 -17.48 11.65 6.11
N GLY A 26 -17.42 12.16 7.33
CA GLY A 26 -18.46 12.02 8.34
C GLY A 26 -18.55 10.63 8.98
N LEU A 27 -17.55 9.76 8.81
CA LEU A 27 -17.51 8.45 9.43
C LEU A 27 -17.13 8.55 10.91
N ALA A 28 -18.07 8.17 11.79
CA ALA A 28 -17.80 8.03 13.21
C ALA A 28 -16.87 6.83 13.46
N HIS A 29 -15.77 7.05 14.19
CA HIS A 29 -14.76 6.01 14.40
C HIS A 29 -14.00 6.14 15.71
N ILE A 30 -13.34 5.06 16.09
CA ILE A 30 -12.43 5.02 17.24
C ILE A 30 -11.01 5.27 16.72
N ALA A 31 -10.35 6.29 17.26
CA ALA A 31 -8.95 6.59 17.00
C ALA A 31 -8.10 5.95 18.11
N ALA A 32 -7.40 4.86 17.81
CA ALA A 32 -6.68 4.06 18.79
C ALA A 32 -5.17 4.03 18.54
N GLY A 33 -4.40 3.77 19.59
CA GLY A 33 -2.96 3.62 19.56
C GLY A 33 -2.34 3.51 20.94
N GLN A 34 -1.02 3.43 21.01
CA GLN A 34 -0.28 3.25 22.26
C GLN A 34 0.15 4.57 22.91
N ASN A 35 0.40 5.61 22.12
CA ASN A 35 0.88 6.89 22.63
C ASN A 35 -0.28 7.82 23.00
N ILE A 36 -0.53 7.93 24.31
CA ILE A 36 -1.62 8.73 24.87
C ILE A 36 -1.64 10.17 24.31
N ALA A 37 -0.49 10.85 24.32
CA ALA A 37 -0.41 12.25 23.91
C ALA A 37 -0.70 12.42 22.41
N ARG A 38 -0.19 11.53 21.56
CA ARG A 38 -0.41 11.58 20.11
C ARG A 38 -1.84 11.22 19.73
N VAL A 39 -2.41 10.12 20.29
CA VAL A 39 -3.81 9.73 20.06
C VAL A 39 -4.75 10.85 20.47
N ALA A 40 -4.57 11.41 21.68
CA ALA A 40 -5.38 12.53 22.15
C ALA A 40 -5.22 13.78 21.25
N SER A 41 -4.01 14.07 20.79
CA SER A 41 -3.77 15.19 19.86
C SER A 41 -4.52 15.02 18.54
N VAL A 42 -4.49 13.81 17.94
CA VAL A 42 -5.22 13.51 16.71
C VAL A 42 -6.72 13.63 16.94
N ALA A 43 -7.25 12.96 17.95
CA ALA A 43 -8.68 12.98 18.28
C ALA A 43 -9.19 14.40 18.55
N ASN A 44 -8.48 15.19 19.36
CA ASN A 44 -8.84 16.58 19.66
C ASN A 44 -8.81 17.48 18.42
N ALA A 45 -7.80 17.32 17.56
CA ALA A 45 -7.69 18.09 16.33
C ALA A 45 -8.84 17.80 15.35
N LEU A 46 -9.31 16.56 15.31
CA LEU A 46 -10.43 16.13 14.47
C LEU A 46 -11.77 16.53 15.11
N SER A 47 -11.97 16.33 16.41
CA SER A 47 -13.21 16.70 17.11
C SER A 47 -13.54 18.18 17.06
N LYS A 48 -12.52 19.05 16.94
CA LYS A 48 -12.74 20.50 16.72
C LYS A 48 -13.43 20.80 15.39
N LYS A 49 -13.24 19.95 14.37
CA LYS A 49 -13.79 20.14 13.02
C LYS A 49 -15.04 19.30 12.79
N SER A 50 -15.11 18.16 13.45
CA SER A 50 -16.16 17.15 13.29
C SER A 50 -16.56 16.64 14.69
N PRO A 51 -17.31 17.43 15.48
CA PRO A 51 -17.68 17.07 16.84
C PRO A 51 -18.43 15.73 16.90
N GLY A 52 -18.05 14.88 17.87
CA GLY A 52 -18.72 13.60 18.11
C GLY A 52 -18.35 12.44 17.17
N LEU A 53 -17.54 12.68 16.14
CA LEU A 53 -17.16 11.62 15.19
C LEU A 53 -15.96 10.80 15.64
N VAL A 54 -15.09 11.31 16.51
CA VAL A 54 -13.83 10.64 16.85
C VAL A 54 -13.74 10.39 18.34
N GLU A 55 -13.67 9.12 18.73
CA GLU A 55 -13.45 8.68 20.12
C GLU A 55 -12.00 8.21 20.28
N PRO A 56 -11.21 8.77 21.19
CA PRO A 56 -9.88 8.26 21.49
C PRO A 56 -9.95 6.98 22.32
N ARG A 57 -9.14 5.97 21.98
CA ARG A 57 -8.95 4.75 22.76
C ARG A 57 -7.47 4.39 22.86
N ILE A 58 -6.96 4.25 24.07
CA ILE A 58 -5.52 4.07 24.32
C ILE A 58 -5.29 2.69 24.95
N PHE A 59 -4.57 1.83 24.25
CA PHE A 59 -4.16 0.51 24.75
C PHE A 59 -2.92 -0.02 24.01
N GLY A 60 -2.17 -0.89 24.71
CA GLY A 60 -1.06 -1.65 24.15
C GLY A 60 -1.48 -3.06 23.76
N LEU A 61 -0.58 -3.81 23.09
CA LEU A 61 -0.84 -5.14 22.54
C LEU A 61 -0.40 -6.30 23.46
N GLY A 62 0.22 -5.99 24.61
CA GLY A 62 0.86 -7.00 25.48
C GLY A 62 -0.10 -7.85 26.32
N ASP A 63 -1.36 -7.48 26.45
CA ASP A 63 -2.37 -8.20 27.26
C ASP A 63 -3.54 -8.60 26.36
N LYS A 64 -3.58 -9.90 26.01
CA LYS A 64 -4.59 -10.47 25.09
C LYS A 64 -6.03 -10.27 25.58
N SER A 65 -6.29 -10.41 26.87
CA SER A 65 -7.64 -10.28 27.42
C SER A 65 -8.12 -8.82 27.40
N ARG A 66 -7.27 -7.90 27.73
CA ARG A 66 -7.56 -6.46 27.62
C ARG A 66 -7.71 -6.02 26.17
N LEU A 67 -6.92 -6.59 25.26
CA LEU A 67 -7.02 -6.31 23.85
C LEU A 67 -8.38 -6.75 23.29
N ALA A 68 -8.83 -7.96 23.58
CA ALA A 68 -10.14 -8.45 23.18
C ALA A 68 -11.28 -7.56 23.72
N ALA A 69 -11.23 -7.13 24.97
CA ALA A 69 -12.21 -6.21 25.56
C ALA A 69 -12.29 -4.84 24.86
N GLN A 70 -11.19 -4.38 24.20
CA GLN A 70 -11.22 -3.17 23.39
C GLN A 70 -12.00 -3.32 22.08
N LEU A 71 -12.30 -4.55 21.67
CA LEU A 71 -12.97 -4.87 20.42
C LEU A 71 -14.44 -5.29 20.58
N ASP A 72 -14.99 -5.27 21.79
CA ASP A 72 -16.36 -5.75 22.07
C ASP A 72 -17.44 -4.99 21.27
N ASP A 73 -17.24 -3.70 20.99
CA ASP A 73 -18.15 -2.84 20.23
C ASP A 73 -17.69 -2.57 18.78
N VAL A 74 -16.56 -3.18 18.37
CA VAL A 74 -15.91 -2.91 17.09
C VAL A 74 -16.32 -3.93 16.02
N ALA A 75 -16.87 -3.46 14.91
CA ALA A 75 -17.21 -4.30 13.75
C ALA A 75 -15.99 -4.50 12.83
N VAL A 76 -15.17 -3.47 12.66
CA VAL A 76 -14.00 -3.47 11.79
C VAL A 76 -12.83 -2.82 12.49
N LEU A 77 -11.75 -3.55 12.65
CA LEU A 77 -10.47 -3.05 13.10
C LEU A 77 -9.55 -2.84 11.89
N VAL A 78 -8.97 -1.65 11.76
CA VAL A 78 -7.93 -1.35 10.78
C VAL A 78 -6.60 -1.17 11.49
N ASN A 79 -5.66 -2.06 11.23
CA ASN A 79 -4.30 -1.97 11.74
C ASN A 79 -3.47 -1.03 10.86
N CYS A 80 -3.19 0.17 11.35
CA CYS A 80 -2.34 1.18 10.73
C CYS A 80 -0.96 1.27 11.39
N TYR A 81 -0.61 0.34 12.27
CA TYR A 81 0.63 0.37 13.03
C TYR A 81 1.82 0.05 12.12
N PRO A 82 2.92 0.86 12.12
CA PRO A 82 3.97 0.77 11.10
C PRO A 82 4.87 -0.47 11.21
N ARG A 83 4.87 -1.15 12.36
CA ARG A 83 5.55 -2.44 12.57
C ARG A 83 4.52 -3.56 12.59
N PHE A 84 4.04 -3.92 11.41
CA PHE A 84 2.94 -4.86 11.24
C PHE A 84 3.19 -6.22 11.87
N SER A 85 4.36 -6.82 11.66
CA SER A 85 4.73 -8.11 12.23
C SER A 85 4.59 -8.18 13.77
N ASP A 86 4.91 -7.07 14.45
CA ASP A 86 4.80 -7.00 15.91
C ASP A 86 3.35 -6.88 16.42
N ALA A 87 2.45 -6.36 15.59
CA ALA A 87 1.08 -6.05 15.96
C ALA A 87 0.04 -6.98 15.33
N ALA A 88 0.30 -7.47 14.12
CA ALA A 88 -0.69 -8.17 13.30
C ALA A 88 -1.20 -9.44 13.99
N GLU A 89 -0.33 -10.30 14.48
CA GLU A 89 -0.72 -11.56 15.12
C GLU A 89 -1.65 -11.34 16.33
N ALA A 90 -1.26 -10.44 17.23
CA ALA A 90 -2.06 -10.15 18.42
C ALA A 90 -3.43 -9.54 18.07
N LEU A 91 -3.47 -8.65 17.06
CA LEU A 91 -4.70 -8.02 16.62
C LEU A 91 -5.61 -9.00 15.86
N ILE A 92 -5.06 -9.88 15.01
CA ILE A 92 -5.82 -10.90 14.29
C ILE A 92 -6.43 -11.91 15.29
N GLU A 93 -5.65 -12.41 16.26
CA GLU A 93 -6.18 -13.28 17.32
C GLU A 93 -7.32 -12.62 18.10
N ALA A 94 -7.17 -11.34 18.47
CA ALA A 94 -8.24 -10.61 19.14
C ALA A 94 -9.48 -10.45 18.24
N CYS A 95 -9.29 -10.20 16.95
CA CYS A 95 -10.39 -10.10 15.97
C CYS A 95 -11.13 -11.43 15.82
N LEU A 96 -10.41 -12.54 15.69
CA LEU A 96 -10.99 -13.89 15.63
C LEU A 96 -11.82 -14.21 16.89
N SER A 97 -11.27 -13.92 18.08
CA SER A 97 -11.94 -14.20 19.36
C SER A 97 -13.15 -13.33 19.66
N THR A 98 -13.25 -12.16 19.03
CA THR A 98 -14.33 -11.18 19.26
C THR A 98 -15.29 -11.04 18.07
N ASN A 99 -15.14 -11.82 17.02
CA ASN A 99 -15.91 -11.68 15.77
C ASN A 99 -15.82 -10.25 15.19
N THR A 100 -14.61 -9.68 15.13
CA THR A 100 -14.29 -8.37 14.57
C THR A 100 -13.56 -8.56 13.25
N ASN A 101 -14.01 -7.90 12.17
CA ASN A 101 -13.30 -7.96 10.89
C ASN A 101 -11.97 -7.22 10.98
N TYR A 102 -10.96 -7.69 10.25
CA TYR A 102 -9.61 -7.14 10.28
C TYR A 102 -9.16 -6.63 8.91
N LEU A 103 -8.64 -5.42 8.89
CA LEU A 103 -7.99 -4.79 7.74
C LEU A 103 -6.60 -4.34 8.15
N ASP A 104 -5.63 -4.32 7.22
CA ASP A 104 -4.32 -3.71 7.49
C ASP A 104 -3.66 -3.05 6.28
N LEU A 105 -2.53 -2.41 6.53
CA LEU A 105 -1.67 -1.77 5.55
C LEU A 105 -0.39 -2.58 5.29
N LEU A 106 -0.45 -3.88 5.49
CA LEU A 106 0.69 -4.79 5.40
C LEU A 106 1.45 -4.65 4.09
N GLN A 107 2.78 -4.68 4.14
CA GLN A 107 3.64 -4.57 2.97
C GLN A 107 4.71 -5.68 2.91
N GLU A 108 4.82 -6.56 3.92
CA GLU A 108 5.84 -7.58 3.95
C GLU A 108 5.29 -8.96 3.55
N ARG A 109 6.04 -9.65 2.68
CA ARG A 109 5.64 -10.94 2.09
C ARG A 109 5.33 -12.01 3.14
N HIS A 110 6.23 -12.17 4.11
CA HIS A 110 6.10 -13.23 5.12
C HIS A 110 4.79 -13.10 5.90
N ASP A 111 4.46 -11.89 6.27
CA ASP A 111 3.27 -11.59 7.04
C ASP A 111 1.99 -11.85 6.21
N PHE A 112 2.05 -11.63 4.88
CA PHE A 112 0.96 -11.97 3.96
C PHE A 112 0.64 -13.46 3.96
N GLU A 113 1.67 -14.30 3.82
CA GLU A 113 1.51 -15.76 3.80
C GLU A 113 0.88 -16.23 5.12
N GLN A 114 1.32 -15.68 6.26
CA GLN A 114 0.75 -15.98 7.58
C GLN A 114 -0.73 -15.60 7.72
N VAL A 115 -1.14 -14.43 7.20
CA VAL A 115 -2.55 -14.05 7.23
C VAL A 115 -3.39 -14.98 6.37
N PHE A 116 -2.90 -15.40 5.20
CA PHE A 116 -3.63 -16.34 4.34
C PHE A 116 -3.75 -17.74 4.94
N GLU A 117 -2.85 -18.16 5.83
CA GLU A 117 -2.98 -19.42 6.58
C GLU A 117 -4.15 -19.44 7.58
N ARG A 118 -4.67 -18.26 7.96
CA ARG A 118 -5.79 -18.08 8.90
C ARG A 118 -7.18 -18.10 8.24
N ASP A 119 -7.28 -18.47 6.94
CA ASP A 119 -8.54 -18.43 6.19
C ASP A 119 -9.66 -19.26 6.85
N SER A 120 -9.36 -20.51 7.20
CA SER A 120 -10.34 -21.39 7.87
C SER A 120 -10.83 -20.83 9.20
N GLU A 121 -9.92 -20.24 10.00
CA GLU A 121 -10.27 -19.63 11.28
C GLU A 121 -11.16 -18.39 11.09
N ALA A 122 -10.88 -17.58 10.06
CA ALA A 122 -11.70 -16.42 9.72
C ALA A 122 -13.12 -16.84 9.28
N ILE A 123 -13.25 -17.92 8.49
CA ILE A 123 -14.54 -18.49 8.09
C ILE A 123 -15.32 -18.99 9.31
N GLU A 124 -14.67 -19.72 10.21
CA GLU A 124 -15.30 -20.23 11.44
C GLU A 124 -15.75 -19.10 12.37
N ALA A 125 -14.97 -18.05 12.51
CA ALA A 125 -15.31 -16.87 13.29
C ALA A 125 -16.34 -15.95 12.60
N GLY A 126 -16.67 -16.20 11.33
CA GLY A 126 -17.61 -15.38 10.56
C GLY A 126 -17.13 -13.99 10.27
N ILE A 127 -15.80 -13.80 10.13
CA ILE A 127 -15.16 -12.50 9.86
C ILE A 127 -14.35 -12.53 8.56
N SER A 128 -14.06 -11.32 8.05
CA SER A 128 -13.17 -11.14 6.91
C SER A 128 -11.83 -10.56 7.36
N LEU A 129 -10.74 -11.11 6.82
CA LEU A 129 -9.38 -10.58 6.98
C LEU A 129 -8.92 -10.05 5.62
N ILE A 130 -8.60 -8.77 5.50
CA ILE A 130 -8.16 -8.12 4.24
C ILE A 130 -6.81 -7.46 4.48
N PRO A 131 -5.70 -8.19 4.27
CA PRO A 131 -4.36 -7.63 4.40
C PRO A 131 -4.00 -6.76 3.19
N GLY A 132 -3.15 -5.74 3.43
CA GLY A 132 -2.46 -5.03 2.37
C GLY A 132 -3.23 -3.96 1.64
N LEU A 133 -4.12 -3.24 2.30
CA LEU A 133 -4.84 -2.10 1.71
C LEU A 133 -3.96 -0.86 1.46
N ASP A 134 -2.64 -1.00 1.49
CA ASP A 134 -1.71 0.06 1.13
C ASP A 134 -1.61 0.27 -0.39
N PHE A 135 -1.35 1.52 -0.80
CA PHE A 135 -1.17 1.90 -2.20
C PHE A 135 -0.15 1.03 -2.93
N ASN A 136 1.01 0.76 -2.28
CA ASN A 136 2.12 0.04 -2.91
C ASN A 136 1.75 -1.38 -3.34
N LEU A 137 0.68 -1.91 -2.80
CA LEU A 137 0.18 -3.24 -3.10
C LEU A 137 -1.11 -3.18 -3.93
N THR A 138 -2.10 -2.44 -3.43
CA THR A 138 -3.45 -2.42 -3.99
C THR A 138 -3.50 -1.82 -5.40
N ALA A 139 -2.76 -0.74 -5.67
CA ALA A 139 -2.82 -0.08 -6.96
C ALA A 139 -2.12 -0.88 -8.08
N PRO A 140 -0.91 -1.45 -7.89
CA PRO A 140 -0.32 -2.38 -8.85
C PRO A 140 -1.13 -3.67 -9.07
N GLU A 141 -1.75 -4.21 -8.01
CA GLU A 141 -2.61 -5.38 -8.10
C GLU A 141 -3.82 -5.14 -9.01
N ILE A 142 -4.47 -3.99 -8.89
CA ILE A 142 -5.58 -3.60 -9.77
C ILE A 142 -5.11 -3.49 -11.22
N VAL A 143 -3.93 -2.93 -11.48
CA VAL A 143 -3.36 -2.87 -12.84
C VAL A 143 -3.14 -4.28 -13.38
N ALA A 144 -2.52 -5.17 -12.60
CA ALA A 144 -2.30 -6.56 -12.96
C ALA A 144 -3.60 -7.30 -13.28
N SER A 145 -4.61 -7.18 -12.40
CA SER A 145 -5.92 -7.81 -12.57
C SER A 145 -6.65 -7.33 -13.83
N ARG A 146 -6.64 -6.02 -14.13
CA ARG A 146 -7.26 -5.48 -15.35
C ARG A 146 -6.52 -5.91 -16.61
N LEU A 147 -5.18 -5.91 -16.59
CA LEU A 147 -4.38 -6.41 -17.71
C LEU A 147 -4.60 -7.91 -17.96
N ALA A 148 -4.76 -8.71 -16.90
CA ALA A 148 -5.14 -10.12 -17.02
C ALA A 148 -6.51 -10.30 -17.69
N THR A 149 -7.45 -9.41 -17.43
CA THR A 149 -8.77 -9.39 -18.09
C THR A 149 -8.66 -9.00 -19.57
N MET A 150 -7.79 -8.02 -19.90
CA MET A 150 -7.55 -7.57 -21.27
C MET A 150 -6.80 -8.61 -22.10
N LEU A 151 -5.90 -9.38 -21.47
CA LEU A 151 -5.10 -10.44 -22.10
C LEU A 151 -5.11 -11.72 -21.26
N PRO A 152 -6.19 -12.53 -21.30
CA PRO A 152 -6.30 -13.74 -20.46
C PRO A 152 -5.22 -14.79 -20.73
N SER A 153 -4.60 -14.77 -21.93
CA SER A 153 -3.44 -15.61 -22.31
C SER A 153 -2.09 -14.97 -21.91
N GLY A 154 -2.09 -13.90 -21.13
CA GLY A 154 -0.87 -13.22 -20.69
C GLY A 154 0.06 -14.18 -19.94
N ALA A 155 1.34 -14.16 -20.26
CA ALA A 155 2.37 -14.97 -19.60
C ALA A 155 3.37 -14.12 -18.82
N GLU A 156 3.64 -12.91 -19.30
CA GLU A 156 4.58 -11.96 -18.71
C GLU A 156 3.85 -10.65 -18.35
N LEU A 157 4.14 -10.13 -17.17
CA LEU A 157 3.67 -8.85 -16.68
C LEU A 157 4.87 -7.96 -16.33
N THR A 158 4.87 -6.73 -16.80
CA THR A 158 5.80 -5.70 -16.39
C THR A 158 5.01 -4.55 -15.76
N LEU A 159 5.37 -4.18 -14.54
CA LEU A 159 4.79 -3.05 -13.82
C LEU A 159 5.88 -2.01 -13.54
N ALA A 160 5.55 -0.74 -13.67
CA ALA A 160 6.41 0.36 -13.26
C ALA A 160 5.62 1.37 -12.41
N VAL A 161 6.17 1.76 -11.28
CA VAL A 161 5.51 2.67 -10.33
C VAL A 161 6.28 3.97 -10.21
N ALA A 162 5.58 5.09 -10.42
CA ALA A 162 6.05 6.42 -10.07
C ALA A 162 5.32 6.86 -8.78
N PRO A 163 5.96 6.73 -7.60
CA PRO A 163 5.34 7.06 -6.33
C PRO A 163 5.24 8.58 -6.13
N SER A 164 4.40 8.99 -5.19
CA SER A 164 4.35 10.37 -4.71
C SER A 164 5.46 10.65 -3.69
N SER A 165 5.34 11.77 -2.96
CA SER A 165 6.30 12.11 -1.90
C SER A 165 6.23 11.12 -0.74
N LEU A 166 7.38 10.64 -0.30
CA LEU A 166 7.54 9.67 0.78
C LEU A 166 7.48 10.33 2.17
N SER A 167 6.90 9.62 3.15
CA SER A 167 7.09 9.87 4.57
C SER A 167 8.51 9.50 5.02
N GLN A 168 8.86 9.76 6.28
CA GLN A 168 10.17 9.35 6.81
C GLN A 168 10.31 7.83 6.89
N ASP A 169 9.24 7.16 7.29
CA ASP A 169 9.24 5.70 7.43
C ASP A 169 9.28 5.01 6.07
N GLU A 170 8.50 5.47 5.08
CA GLU A 170 8.57 4.97 3.70
C GLU A 170 9.96 5.19 3.08
N ALA A 171 10.58 6.36 3.31
CA ALA A 171 11.92 6.63 2.83
C ALA A 171 12.97 5.72 3.50
N ALA A 172 12.82 5.43 4.78
CA ALA A 172 13.70 4.51 5.50
C ALA A 172 13.54 3.07 4.98
N ALA A 173 12.30 2.61 4.80
CA ALA A 173 11.98 1.30 4.25
C ALA A 173 12.53 1.15 2.81
N LEU A 174 12.36 2.15 1.95
CA LEU A 174 12.87 2.15 0.59
C LEU A 174 14.40 2.08 0.55
N VAL A 175 15.09 2.85 1.39
CA VAL A 175 16.57 2.81 1.48
C VAL A 175 17.05 1.44 1.94
N GLU A 176 16.37 0.80 2.89
CA GLU A 176 16.70 -0.53 3.37
C GLU A 176 16.42 -1.58 2.30
N ALA A 177 15.26 -1.53 1.64
CA ALA A 177 14.88 -2.42 0.55
C ALA A 177 15.89 -2.39 -0.62
N CYS A 178 16.42 -1.22 -0.97
CA CYS A 178 17.44 -1.06 -2.01
C CYS A 178 18.82 -1.65 -1.64
N ARG A 179 19.02 -2.11 -0.42
CA ARG A 179 20.29 -2.72 0.03
C ARG A 179 20.30 -4.24 -0.06
N GLY A 180 19.14 -4.83 0.13
CA GLY A 180 18.95 -6.28 0.09
C GLY A 180 18.76 -6.80 -1.32
N SER A 181 18.98 -8.10 -1.52
CA SER A 181 18.44 -8.81 -2.67
C SER A 181 16.95 -9.06 -2.44
N GLY A 182 16.17 -8.98 -3.50
CA GLY A 182 14.75 -9.33 -3.48
C GLY A 182 14.45 -10.56 -4.32
N LYS A 183 13.19 -10.79 -4.64
CA LYS A 183 12.76 -11.90 -5.48
C LYS A 183 11.78 -11.41 -6.55
N LEU A 184 11.87 -11.99 -7.73
CA LEU A 184 10.94 -11.82 -8.84
C LEU A 184 10.30 -13.16 -9.20
N LEU A 185 9.11 -13.11 -9.76
CA LEU A 185 8.49 -14.30 -10.36
C LEU A 185 9.03 -14.47 -11.78
N LYS A 186 9.63 -15.62 -12.07
CA LYS A 186 10.11 -15.97 -13.41
C LYS A 186 9.75 -17.41 -13.72
N ASN A 187 8.98 -17.64 -14.79
CA ASN A 187 8.49 -18.96 -15.20
C ASN A 187 7.81 -19.73 -14.04
N GLY A 188 7.02 -19.04 -13.22
CA GLY A 188 6.31 -19.64 -12.08
C GLY A 188 7.13 -19.82 -10.79
N GLU A 189 8.44 -19.52 -10.83
CA GLU A 189 9.36 -19.68 -9.71
C GLU A 189 9.87 -18.32 -9.20
N LEU A 190 10.10 -18.23 -7.90
CA LEU A 190 10.68 -17.03 -7.28
C LEU A 190 12.20 -17.09 -7.34
N VAL A 191 12.77 -16.24 -8.18
CA VAL A 191 14.22 -16.13 -8.37
C VAL A 191 14.77 -14.89 -7.67
N ALA A 192 15.99 -14.98 -7.16
CA ALA A 192 16.69 -13.84 -6.57
C ALA A 192 17.01 -12.79 -7.64
N ALA A 193 16.91 -11.52 -7.28
CA ALA A 193 17.25 -10.39 -8.13
C ALA A 193 17.83 -9.23 -7.30
N GLU A 194 18.70 -8.46 -7.92
CA GLU A 194 19.34 -7.31 -7.27
C GLU A 194 18.62 -6.00 -7.62
N PRO A 195 18.45 -5.09 -6.64
CA PRO A 195 17.91 -3.76 -6.89
C PRO A 195 18.66 -3.02 -8.00
N GLY A 196 17.91 -2.57 -9.01
CA GLY A 196 18.45 -1.78 -10.11
C GLY A 196 19.37 -2.53 -11.09
N GLU A 197 19.43 -3.88 -11.06
CA GLU A 197 20.22 -4.67 -12.04
C GLU A 197 19.72 -4.49 -13.48
N ARG A 198 18.44 -4.15 -13.64
CA ARG A 198 17.83 -3.76 -14.91
C ARG A 198 17.17 -2.40 -14.80
N ARG A 199 17.06 -1.72 -15.92
CA ARG A 199 16.36 -0.43 -16.05
C ARG A 199 15.56 -0.41 -17.34
N LEU A 200 14.51 0.38 -17.35
CA LEU A 200 13.65 0.65 -18.50
C LEU A 200 13.38 2.15 -18.58
N ASP A 201 13.12 2.64 -19.78
CA ASP A 201 12.55 3.95 -20.00
C ASP A 201 11.04 3.78 -20.16
N ILE A 202 10.25 4.47 -19.32
CA ILE A 202 8.79 4.36 -19.27
C ILE A 202 8.19 5.76 -19.36
N ASP A 203 7.22 5.93 -20.26
CA ASP A 203 6.40 7.13 -20.31
C ASP A 203 5.21 7.02 -19.36
N PHE A 204 5.27 7.77 -18.26
CA PHE A 204 4.15 7.95 -17.33
C PHE A 204 3.19 9.06 -17.79
N GLY A 205 3.29 9.54 -19.04
CA GLY A 205 2.46 10.58 -19.62
C GLY A 205 3.12 11.94 -19.72
N LYS A 206 4.44 12.02 -19.52
CA LYS A 206 5.25 13.26 -19.64
C LYS A 206 6.61 13.04 -20.30
N GLY A 207 6.68 12.05 -21.16
CA GLY A 207 7.91 11.56 -21.74
C GLY A 207 8.61 10.51 -20.90
N ASP A 208 9.59 9.87 -21.52
CA ASP A 208 10.31 8.75 -20.94
C ASP A 208 11.13 9.13 -19.71
N VAL A 209 11.02 8.32 -18.68
CA VAL A 209 11.85 8.41 -17.48
C VAL A 209 12.45 7.05 -17.14
N GLU A 210 13.70 7.04 -16.71
CA GLU A 210 14.41 5.84 -16.32
C GLU A 210 13.87 5.28 -15.00
N VAL A 211 13.37 4.04 -15.02
CA VAL A 211 12.92 3.27 -13.85
C VAL A 211 13.85 2.09 -13.59
N TYR A 212 13.93 1.67 -12.34
CA TYR A 212 14.88 0.68 -11.88
C TYR A 212 14.17 -0.57 -11.37
N LEU A 213 14.73 -1.75 -11.66
CA LEU A 213 14.20 -3.00 -11.13
C LEU A 213 14.10 -2.96 -9.62
N ALA A 214 12.92 -3.30 -9.12
CA ALA A 214 12.52 -3.18 -7.73
C ALA A 214 12.07 -4.55 -7.15
N PRO A 215 13.02 -5.48 -6.89
CA PRO A 215 12.71 -6.86 -6.51
C PRO A 215 12.19 -7.00 -5.08
N TRP A 216 12.09 -5.90 -4.34
CA TRP A 216 11.43 -5.84 -3.03
C TRP A 216 9.91 -5.71 -3.13
N ARG A 217 9.37 -5.38 -4.30
CA ARG A 217 7.92 -5.20 -4.48
C ARG A 217 7.21 -6.55 -4.51
N TYR A 218 6.01 -6.59 -3.94
CA TYR A 218 5.27 -7.83 -3.67
C TYR A 218 4.32 -8.26 -4.77
N GLU A 219 4.18 -7.51 -5.85
CA GLU A 219 3.31 -7.85 -6.97
C GLU A 219 3.60 -9.25 -7.51
N SER A 220 4.87 -9.66 -7.53
CA SER A 220 5.31 -11.00 -7.96
C SER A 220 4.63 -12.14 -7.19
N VAL A 221 4.26 -11.90 -5.93
CA VAL A 221 3.61 -12.92 -5.09
C VAL A 221 2.11 -12.89 -5.25
N LEU A 222 1.54 -11.68 -5.29
CA LEU A 222 0.08 -11.50 -5.38
C LEU A 222 -0.45 -11.88 -6.75
N VAL A 223 0.23 -11.47 -7.81
CA VAL A 223 -0.15 -11.76 -9.19
C VAL A 223 -0.19 -13.27 -9.46
N LYS A 224 0.64 -14.07 -8.78
CA LYS A 224 0.54 -15.53 -8.83
C LYS A 224 -0.81 -16.06 -8.33
N ARG A 225 -1.52 -15.30 -7.47
CA ARG A 225 -2.85 -15.66 -6.94
C ARG A 225 -4.00 -15.07 -7.77
N THR A 226 -3.75 -14.00 -8.54
CA THR A 226 -4.80 -13.19 -9.17
C THR A 226 -4.78 -13.20 -10.69
N GLY A 227 -3.74 -13.74 -11.35
CA GLY A 227 -3.62 -13.66 -12.80
C GLY A 227 -2.91 -14.84 -13.44
N PRO A 228 -2.91 -14.90 -14.77
CA PRO A 228 -2.30 -15.97 -15.55
C PRO A 228 -0.76 -15.88 -15.64
N PHE A 229 -0.17 -14.81 -15.11
CA PHE A 229 1.23 -14.47 -15.34
C PHE A 229 2.19 -15.42 -14.62
N SER A 230 3.09 -16.02 -15.37
CA SER A 230 4.20 -16.84 -14.85
C SER A 230 5.49 -16.04 -14.64
N THR A 231 5.58 -14.85 -15.24
CA THR A 231 6.74 -13.94 -15.10
C THR A 231 6.24 -12.54 -14.74
N VAL A 232 6.80 -11.95 -13.68
CA VAL A 232 6.45 -10.60 -13.22
C VAL A 232 7.72 -9.79 -12.97
N ASN A 233 7.84 -8.67 -13.67
CA ASN A 233 8.90 -7.69 -13.53
C ASN A 233 8.36 -6.41 -12.91
N SER A 234 8.87 -6.01 -11.74
CA SER A 234 8.46 -4.78 -11.07
C SER A 234 9.57 -3.75 -11.10
N PHE A 235 9.24 -2.55 -11.54
CA PHE A 235 10.15 -1.40 -11.61
C PHE A 235 9.62 -0.23 -10.79
N GLU A 236 10.50 0.67 -10.40
CA GLU A 236 10.14 1.87 -9.64
C GLU A 236 10.96 3.08 -10.06
N LEU A 237 10.29 4.24 -10.12
CA LEU A 237 10.97 5.53 -10.27
C LEU A 237 11.58 5.92 -8.92
N LEU A 238 12.90 5.87 -8.85
CA LEU A 238 13.64 6.09 -7.61
C LEU A 238 14.14 7.53 -7.46
N PRO A 239 14.24 8.05 -6.23
CA PRO A 239 14.86 9.35 -5.98
C PRO A 239 16.28 9.41 -6.51
N PRO A 240 16.69 10.50 -7.23
CA PRO A 240 18.02 10.62 -7.82
C PRO A 240 19.19 10.44 -6.83
N LEU A 241 18.98 10.87 -5.58
CA LEU A 241 19.97 10.69 -4.52
C LEU A 241 20.18 9.21 -4.18
N LEU A 242 19.11 8.41 -4.15
CA LEU A 242 19.15 6.96 -3.89
C LEU A 242 19.85 6.23 -5.06
N ILE A 243 19.53 6.58 -6.29
CA ILE A 243 20.17 6.04 -7.49
C ILE A 243 21.70 6.23 -7.42
N ARG A 244 22.14 7.47 -7.13
CA ARG A 244 23.58 7.81 -7.09
C ARG A 244 24.35 7.15 -5.95
N THR A 245 23.67 6.82 -4.84
CA THR A 245 24.34 6.36 -3.61
C THR A 245 24.24 4.87 -3.37
N VAL A 246 23.14 4.25 -3.78
CA VAL A 246 22.85 2.84 -3.46
C VAL A 246 22.75 1.98 -4.72
N ILE A 247 22.04 2.43 -5.76
CA ILE A 247 21.72 1.62 -6.95
C ILE A 247 22.93 1.54 -7.91
N ARG A 248 23.54 2.66 -8.27
CA ARG A 248 24.67 2.66 -9.22
C ARG A 248 25.86 1.88 -8.65
N PRO A 249 26.44 0.93 -9.40
CA PRO A 249 27.58 0.12 -8.93
C PRO A 249 28.82 0.99 -8.72
N GLY A 250 29.62 0.62 -7.73
CA GLY A 250 30.90 1.24 -7.44
C GLY A 250 31.28 1.17 -5.96
N TRP A 251 32.50 1.61 -5.62
CA TRP A 251 33.06 1.66 -4.28
C TRP A 251 32.16 2.43 -3.27
N ARG A 252 31.29 3.32 -3.75
CA ARG A 252 30.32 4.07 -2.96
C ARG A 252 29.25 3.18 -2.32
N ARG A 253 28.85 2.07 -2.95
CA ARG A 253 27.92 1.08 -2.36
C ARG A 253 28.46 0.54 -1.04
N TRP A 254 29.77 0.30 -0.95
CA TRP A 254 30.42 -0.14 0.29
C TRP A 254 30.37 0.92 1.40
N LEU A 255 30.50 2.21 1.08
CA LEU A 255 30.44 3.30 2.05
C LEU A 255 29.05 3.48 2.68
N PHE A 256 27.97 3.12 1.96
CA PHE A 256 26.61 3.21 2.44
C PHE A 256 26.08 1.91 3.09
N ARG A 257 26.91 0.91 3.30
CA ARG A 257 26.55 -0.30 4.08
C ARG A 257 26.38 -0.04 5.59
N ARG A 258 26.81 1.10 6.11
CA ARG A 258 26.74 1.42 7.54
C ARG A 258 25.47 2.20 7.89
N GLY A 259 24.68 1.68 8.87
CA GLY A 259 23.34 2.15 9.23
C GLY A 259 23.17 3.66 9.49
N LYS A 260 24.18 4.34 10.12
CA LYS A 260 24.09 5.79 10.36
C LYS A 260 23.98 6.64 9.08
N ARG A 261 24.69 6.24 8.02
CA ARG A 261 24.68 6.98 6.73
C ARG A 261 23.38 6.77 5.98
N LEU A 262 22.73 5.63 6.15
CA LEU A 262 21.43 5.32 5.55
C LEU A 262 20.32 6.11 6.20
N ALA A 263 20.33 6.23 7.53
CA ALA A 263 19.36 7.08 8.23
C ALA A 263 19.44 8.55 7.76
N VAL A 264 20.66 9.05 7.50
CA VAL A 264 20.85 10.39 6.91
C VAL A 264 20.32 10.46 5.49
N LEU A 265 20.54 9.41 4.68
CA LEU A 265 20.03 9.33 3.31
C LEU A 265 18.50 9.32 3.31
N ALA A 266 17.87 8.46 4.12
CA ALA A 266 16.43 8.38 4.25
C ALA A 266 15.81 9.74 4.63
N ARG A 267 16.38 10.43 5.62
CA ARG A 267 15.92 11.78 6.00
C ARG A 267 16.05 12.82 4.88
N LYS A 268 17.02 12.67 3.97
CA LYS A 268 17.21 13.60 2.84
C LYS A 268 16.20 13.37 1.71
N ILE A 269 15.76 12.13 1.52
CA ILE A 269 14.75 11.79 0.48
C ILE A 269 13.31 11.89 0.99
N ALA A 270 13.13 11.82 2.32
CA ALA A 270 11.82 11.97 2.94
C ALA A 270 11.27 13.40 2.83
N ALA A 271 9.95 13.53 2.91
CA ALA A 271 9.31 14.82 3.12
C ALA A 271 9.76 15.44 4.46
N ARG A 272 9.68 16.77 4.54
CA ARG A 272 9.95 17.48 5.81
C ARG A 272 8.85 17.15 6.83
N GLY A 273 9.24 16.88 8.07
CA GLY A 273 8.33 16.42 9.13
C GLY A 273 8.12 14.90 9.09
N GLU A 274 7.07 14.39 9.71
CA GLU A 274 6.76 12.95 9.75
C GLU A 274 6.32 12.42 8.38
N GLY A 275 5.74 13.30 7.53
CA GLY A 275 5.31 12.94 6.18
C GLY A 275 4.90 14.15 5.33
N PRO A 276 4.39 13.93 4.11
CA PRO A 276 3.97 14.99 3.21
C PRO A 276 2.90 15.91 3.80
N SER A 277 3.06 17.23 3.63
CA SER A 277 2.05 18.19 4.09
C SER A 277 0.72 18.00 3.36
N ARG A 278 -0.40 18.46 3.96
CA ARG A 278 -1.74 18.39 3.34
C ARG A 278 -1.78 19.03 1.93
N ARG A 279 -1.09 20.15 1.74
CA ARG A 279 -0.99 20.83 0.44
C ARG A 279 -0.28 19.94 -0.58
N ARG A 280 0.77 19.23 -0.15
CA ARG A 280 1.53 18.32 -1.02
C ARG A 280 0.70 17.09 -1.37
N LEU A 281 0.02 16.47 -0.41
CA LEU A 281 -0.89 15.34 -0.65
C LEU A 281 -1.98 15.67 -1.68
N ARG A 282 -2.60 16.86 -1.61
CA ARG A 282 -3.64 17.27 -2.58
C ARG A 282 -3.12 17.44 -4.00
N LYS A 283 -1.84 17.85 -4.16
CA LYS A 283 -1.22 18.14 -5.46
C LYS A 283 -0.46 16.97 -6.06
N SER A 284 0.00 16.03 -5.24
CA SER A 284 0.77 14.88 -5.69
C SER A 284 -0.14 13.85 -6.35
N ARG A 285 0.42 13.15 -7.33
CA ARG A 285 -0.19 12.01 -8.02
C ARG A 285 0.81 10.87 -8.01
N CYS A 286 0.30 9.64 -8.02
CA CYS A 286 1.08 8.46 -8.32
C CYS A 286 0.63 7.92 -9.68
N VAL A 287 1.53 7.26 -10.36
CA VAL A 287 1.22 6.63 -11.65
C VAL A 287 1.78 5.21 -11.63
N ILE A 288 0.97 4.27 -12.05
CA ILE A 288 1.37 2.90 -12.31
C ILE A 288 1.20 2.65 -13.80
N TRP A 289 2.27 2.24 -14.46
CA TRP A 289 2.27 1.74 -15.83
C TRP A 289 2.35 0.23 -15.81
N GLY A 290 1.63 -0.43 -16.70
CA GLY A 290 1.64 -1.88 -16.83
C GLY A 290 1.60 -2.34 -18.27
N GLU A 291 2.34 -3.43 -18.55
CA GLU A 291 2.32 -4.16 -19.81
C GLU A 291 2.13 -5.64 -19.53
N ALA A 292 1.17 -6.26 -20.22
CA ALA A 292 1.04 -7.71 -20.26
C ALA A 292 1.36 -8.22 -21.67
N ARG A 293 2.07 -9.35 -21.75
CA ARG A 293 2.48 -10.01 -22.99
C ARG A 293 2.17 -11.49 -22.93
N ASN A 294 1.67 -12.06 -24.02
CA ASN A 294 1.49 -13.50 -24.17
C ASN A 294 2.63 -14.15 -24.98
N ALA A 295 2.59 -15.48 -25.10
CA ALA A 295 3.60 -16.25 -25.84
C ALA A 295 3.58 -15.96 -27.36
N GLU A 296 2.45 -15.53 -27.89
CA GLU A 296 2.25 -15.19 -29.31
C GLU A 296 2.74 -13.77 -29.64
N GLY A 297 3.23 -13.03 -28.63
CA GLY A 297 3.76 -11.68 -28.81
C GLY A 297 2.69 -10.58 -28.79
N GLN A 298 1.43 -10.89 -28.47
CA GLN A 298 0.41 -9.87 -28.26
C GLN A 298 0.72 -9.09 -26.98
N ILE A 299 0.50 -7.78 -27.01
CA ILE A 299 0.80 -6.88 -25.94
C ILE A 299 -0.43 -6.03 -25.64
N VAL A 300 -0.71 -5.84 -24.36
CA VAL A 300 -1.67 -4.82 -23.88
C VAL A 300 -0.98 -3.96 -22.84
N ARG A 301 -1.28 -2.66 -22.86
CA ARG A 301 -0.70 -1.68 -21.94
C ARG A 301 -1.77 -0.83 -21.31
N ALA A 302 -1.53 -0.43 -20.08
CA ALA A 302 -2.40 0.51 -19.40
C ALA A 302 -1.64 1.37 -18.40
N ARG A 303 -2.27 2.47 -18.02
CA ARG A 303 -1.79 3.39 -17.01
C ARG A 303 -2.90 3.69 -16.02
N LEU A 304 -2.58 3.58 -14.73
CA LEU A 304 -3.43 3.99 -13.63
C LEU A 304 -2.82 5.23 -12.99
N GLU A 305 -3.53 6.33 -13.03
CA GLU A 305 -3.20 7.55 -12.28
C GLU A 305 -4.03 7.58 -11.01
N THR A 306 -3.42 7.94 -9.87
CA THR A 306 -4.13 8.00 -8.58
C THR A 306 -3.79 9.29 -7.85
N PRO A 307 -4.60 9.71 -6.85
CA PRO A 307 -4.13 10.70 -5.89
C PRO A 307 -2.85 10.23 -5.17
N ALA A 308 -2.26 11.07 -4.33
CA ALA A 308 -1.10 10.71 -3.52
C ALA A 308 -1.32 9.38 -2.78
N SER A 309 -0.26 8.55 -2.64
CA SER A 309 -0.32 7.20 -2.06
C SER A 309 -1.13 7.13 -0.77
N HIS A 310 -0.86 7.99 0.20
CA HIS A 310 -1.57 8.01 1.48
C HIS A 310 -3.06 8.38 1.37
N ILE A 311 -3.44 9.18 0.37
CA ILE A 311 -4.86 9.49 0.13
C ILE A 311 -5.54 8.28 -0.50
N TYR A 312 -4.90 7.67 -1.50
CA TYR A 312 -5.42 6.44 -2.11
C TYR A 312 -5.57 5.32 -1.08
N THR A 313 -4.56 5.08 -0.25
CA THR A 313 -4.61 4.12 0.88
C THR A 313 -5.80 4.41 1.80
N ALA A 314 -5.97 5.66 2.23
CA ALA A 314 -7.08 6.02 3.11
C ALA A 314 -8.45 5.73 2.46
N GLU A 315 -8.61 6.05 1.18
CA GLU A 315 -9.85 5.78 0.45
C GLU A 315 -10.11 4.28 0.25
N ALA A 316 -9.06 3.49 -0.06
CA ALA A 316 -9.17 2.03 -0.18
C ALA A 316 -9.60 1.37 1.14
N VAL A 317 -9.00 1.80 2.26
CA VAL A 317 -9.37 1.34 3.61
C VAL A 317 -10.83 1.68 3.92
N LEU A 318 -11.26 2.93 3.67
CA LEU A 318 -12.64 3.35 3.94
C LEU A 318 -13.65 2.62 3.06
N LEU A 319 -13.31 2.37 1.80
CA LEU A 319 -14.14 1.58 0.88
C LEU A 319 -14.30 0.13 1.37
N ALA A 320 -13.18 -0.54 1.72
CA ALA A 320 -13.22 -1.90 2.23
C ALA A 320 -14.02 -2.01 3.55
N ALA A 321 -13.78 -1.09 4.48
CA ALA A 321 -14.53 -1.02 5.74
C ALA A 321 -16.04 -0.83 5.50
N GLN A 322 -16.43 0.02 4.56
CA GLN A 322 -17.83 0.23 4.20
C GLN A 322 -18.46 -1.03 3.59
N LEU A 323 -17.76 -1.72 2.69
CA LEU A 323 -18.24 -2.97 2.09
C LEU A 323 -18.50 -4.07 3.14
N ILE A 324 -17.61 -4.15 4.15
CA ILE A 324 -17.81 -5.05 5.30
C ILE A 324 -19.04 -4.65 6.11
N LEU A 325 -19.18 -3.36 6.46
CA LEU A 325 -20.33 -2.87 7.23
C LEU A 325 -21.66 -3.07 6.49
N ASP A 326 -21.64 -3.00 5.16
CA ASP A 326 -22.78 -3.27 4.28
C ASP A 326 -23.09 -4.77 4.15
N GLY A 327 -22.30 -5.68 4.74
CA GLY A 327 -22.44 -7.13 4.62
C GLY A 327 -22.15 -7.67 3.21
N LYS A 328 -21.34 -6.96 2.42
CA LYS A 328 -21.00 -7.34 1.04
C LYS A 328 -19.73 -8.19 0.92
N VAL A 329 -19.05 -8.44 2.02
CA VAL A 329 -17.82 -9.25 2.07
C VAL A 329 -18.14 -10.54 2.80
N VAL A 330 -17.82 -11.67 2.19
CA VAL A 330 -17.98 -13.00 2.82
C VAL A 330 -16.85 -13.26 3.81
N PRO A 331 -17.06 -14.09 4.85
CA PRO A 331 -15.99 -14.49 5.75
C PRO A 331 -14.83 -15.18 5.04
N GLY A 332 -13.62 -15.01 5.55
CA GLY A 332 -12.38 -15.57 5.03
C GLY A 332 -11.29 -14.51 4.78
N VAL A 333 -10.17 -14.91 4.21
CA VAL A 333 -9.08 -14.03 3.84
C VAL A 333 -9.19 -13.62 2.38
N HIS A 334 -9.15 -12.31 2.13
CA HIS A 334 -9.36 -11.76 0.79
C HIS A 334 -8.26 -10.78 0.40
N LEU A 335 -7.92 -10.78 -0.89
CA LEU A 335 -7.11 -9.70 -1.47
C LEU A 335 -7.96 -8.42 -1.64
N PRO A 336 -7.37 -7.23 -1.53
CA PRO A 336 -8.07 -5.96 -1.74
C PRO A 336 -8.80 -5.88 -3.07
N SER A 337 -8.22 -6.40 -4.16
CA SER A 337 -8.86 -6.41 -5.49
C SER A 337 -10.08 -7.33 -5.55
N ALA A 338 -10.07 -8.45 -4.84
CA ALA A 338 -11.20 -9.37 -4.78
C ALA A 338 -12.41 -8.75 -4.04
N VAL A 339 -12.16 -7.91 -3.04
CA VAL A 339 -13.21 -7.23 -2.25
C VAL A 339 -13.68 -5.95 -2.93
N CYS A 340 -12.75 -5.07 -3.28
CA CYS A 340 -13.07 -3.73 -3.76
C CYS A 340 -13.16 -3.66 -5.30
N GLY A 341 -12.43 -4.52 -6.02
CA GLY A 341 -12.49 -4.64 -7.47
C GLY A 341 -12.38 -3.32 -8.22
N ALA A 342 -13.27 -3.11 -9.17
CA ALA A 342 -13.32 -1.89 -9.98
C ALA A 342 -13.54 -0.62 -9.17
N ALA A 343 -14.17 -0.71 -7.97
CA ALA A 343 -14.45 0.44 -7.13
C ALA A 343 -13.19 1.15 -6.62
N LEU A 344 -12.04 0.48 -6.57
CA LEU A 344 -10.74 1.11 -6.29
C LEU A 344 -10.30 2.09 -7.38
N VAL A 345 -10.87 1.98 -8.58
CA VAL A 345 -10.64 2.91 -9.67
C VAL A 345 -11.80 3.91 -9.79
N ASP A 346 -13.02 3.41 -9.74
CA ASP A 346 -14.21 4.19 -10.09
C ASP A 346 -14.67 5.10 -8.95
N ASN A 347 -14.46 4.70 -7.68
CA ASN A 347 -14.97 5.41 -6.51
C ASN A 347 -13.91 6.27 -5.79
N ILE A 348 -12.63 6.16 -6.15
CA ILE A 348 -11.58 7.00 -5.56
C ILE A 348 -11.35 8.22 -6.44
N GLU A 349 -11.76 9.39 -5.95
CA GLU A 349 -11.64 10.66 -6.67
C GLU A 349 -10.20 10.95 -7.10
N GLY A 350 -10.04 11.29 -8.37
CA GLY A 350 -8.73 11.54 -8.98
C GLY A 350 -7.98 10.28 -9.42
N THR A 351 -8.65 9.13 -9.42
CA THR A 351 -8.15 7.90 -10.03
C THR A 351 -8.63 7.80 -11.47
N ILE A 352 -7.71 7.54 -12.41
CA ILE A 352 -7.99 7.51 -13.85
C ILE A 352 -7.30 6.28 -14.45
N TRP A 353 -8.08 5.42 -15.08
CA TRP A 353 -7.58 4.32 -15.90
C TRP A 353 -7.46 4.75 -17.34
N ARG A 354 -6.34 4.40 -17.99
CA ARG A 354 -6.12 4.61 -19.42
C ARG A 354 -5.52 3.37 -20.05
N GLU A 355 -6.15 2.85 -21.06
CA GLU A 355 -5.55 1.87 -21.98
C GLU A 355 -4.62 2.62 -22.92
N LEU A 356 -3.43 2.06 -23.15
CA LEU A 356 -2.42 2.66 -24.00
C LEU A 356 -2.36 1.88 -25.32
N PRO A 357 -2.39 2.56 -26.46
CA PRO A 357 -2.26 1.90 -27.74
C PRO A 357 -0.84 1.35 -27.94
N ASP A 358 -0.71 0.34 -28.81
CA ASP A 358 0.58 -0.17 -29.24
C ASP A 358 1.38 0.92 -29.96
N GLY A 359 2.46 1.38 -29.31
CA GLY A 359 3.49 2.20 -29.97
C GLY A 359 3.18 3.69 -30.19
N SER A 360 2.23 4.32 -29.49
CA SER A 360 1.91 5.73 -29.73
C SER A 360 2.08 6.64 -28.51
N GLU A 361 2.56 7.83 -28.80
CA GLU A 361 2.56 9.01 -27.90
C GLU A 361 1.13 9.34 -27.42
N VAL A 362 0.95 9.42 -26.12
CA VAL A 362 -0.31 9.88 -25.50
C VAL A 362 -0.11 11.27 -24.93
N GLU A 363 -0.96 12.22 -25.33
CA GLU A 363 -0.98 13.57 -24.76
C GLU A 363 -1.02 13.53 -23.22
N ALA A 364 -0.07 14.21 -22.60
CA ALA A 364 0.16 14.18 -21.16
C ALA A 364 -0.81 15.08 -20.39
N PRO A 365 -1.49 14.59 -19.33
CA PRO A 365 -2.09 15.47 -18.35
C PRO A 365 -1.02 16.18 -17.51
N ASP A 366 -1.36 17.32 -16.94
CA ASP A 366 -0.46 18.16 -16.12
C ASP A 366 -0.12 17.53 -14.75
N ILE A 367 0.65 16.43 -14.75
CA ILE A 367 1.10 15.74 -13.53
C ILE A 367 2.44 16.31 -13.07
N ASN A 368 2.52 16.83 -11.86
CA ASN A 368 3.77 17.35 -11.31
C ASN A 368 4.64 16.23 -10.71
N LEU A 369 5.36 15.49 -11.58
CA LEU A 369 6.29 14.43 -11.18
C LEU A 369 7.53 14.97 -10.43
N ASN A 370 7.81 16.29 -10.52
CA ASN A 370 8.95 16.90 -9.82
C ASN A 370 8.78 16.93 -8.29
N ALA A 371 7.60 16.60 -7.77
CA ALA A 371 7.39 16.48 -6.33
C ALA A 371 8.13 15.30 -5.68
N ALA A 372 8.51 14.28 -6.46
CA ALA A 372 9.31 13.14 -5.99
C ALA A 372 10.83 13.37 -6.14
N ALA A 373 11.25 14.37 -6.94
CA ALA A 373 12.66 14.66 -7.26
C ALA A 373 13.25 15.86 -6.51
N SER A 374 12.46 16.62 -5.74
CA SER A 374 12.91 17.83 -5.02
C SER A 374 12.88 17.67 -3.49
#